data_83ddb15e184ac11d77610154bd69fad4
#
_entry.id   83ddb15e184ac11d77610154bd69fad4
#
_cell.length_a   1.000
_cell.length_b   1.000
_cell.length_c   1.000
_cell.angle_alpha   90.00
_cell.angle_beta   90.00
_cell.angle_gamma   90.00
#
_symmetry.space_group_name_H-M   'P 1'
#
loop_
_entity.id
_entity.type
_entity.pdbx_description
1 polymer ?
#
loop_
_entity_poly.entity_id
_entity_poly.type
_entity_poly.pdbx_seq_one_letter_code
_entity_poly.pdbx_strand_id
1 'polypeptide(L)'
;MNSLVILGARGFLGKSLINSGNLASPVKAIARSIPANVNMCQKVTWIEVDLMSPSALIGVLSEDDIVINLAYIPDSDKLKNVTLINNIIEACVYSKVSRLVHCSTAVVVGDITINHVNELSPCNPLTLYEQTKLALEGCVLSASLRGLDVGILRPTAIVGHGGKNLLKLAHSLTHGNKFINYLKTCVLGAMPMHLVPVRNVVAALLHMALLTKQLDGNIFIVSADEDIDNNFQRVGEILTEELGLNRNIFPYIILPRVLQLFLFKIINRNDINMNRTYDSKKLSDYDFEPIDSVNEAVRQFAHSIKQDNLTDKKLLTNDS
;
A
#
# COMPACT_ATOMS: atom_id res chain seq x y z
N MET A 1 6.87 10.83 27.14
CA MET A 1 7.46 10.67 25.80
C MET A 1 6.35 10.19 24.89
N ASN A 2 6.10 10.93 23.82
CA ASN A 2 5.06 10.60 22.85
C ASN A 2 5.41 9.27 22.18
N SER A 3 4.48 8.34 22.13
CA SER A 3 4.69 7.04 21.46
C SER A 3 4.09 7.08 20.05
N LEU A 4 4.71 6.33 19.14
CA LEU A 4 4.12 6.04 17.85
C LEU A 4 3.22 4.80 18.00
N VAL A 5 1.92 4.96 17.75
CA VAL A 5 0.93 3.88 17.86
C VAL A 5 0.58 3.39 16.46
N ILE A 6 0.78 2.09 16.19
CA ILE A 6 0.50 1.48 14.89
C ILE A 6 -0.71 0.58 15.02
N LEU A 7 -1.84 0.99 14.44
CA LEU A 7 -3.06 0.18 14.35
C LEU A 7 -2.99 -0.71 13.11
N GLY A 8 -3.26 -2.00 13.24
CA GLY A 8 -3.09 -2.96 12.15
C GLY A 8 -1.64 -3.45 11.99
N ALA A 9 -0.87 -3.48 13.08
CA ALA A 9 0.55 -3.82 13.13
C ALA A 9 0.92 -5.19 12.52
N ARG A 10 0.00 -6.16 12.49
CA ARG A 10 0.19 -7.49 11.86
C ARG A 10 0.01 -7.49 10.34
N GLY A 11 -0.53 -6.44 9.78
CA GLY A 11 -0.73 -6.31 8.33
C GLY A 11 0.60 -6.16 7.58
N PHE A 12 0.54 -6.22 6.25
CA PHE A 12 1.71 -6.05 5.38
C PHE A 12 2.48 -4.75 5.67
N LEU A 13 1.80 -3.60 5.62
CA LEU A 13 2.42 -2.31 5.93
C LEU A 13 2.85 -2.19 7.39
N GLY A 14 2.05 -2.71 8.34
CA GLY A 14 2.40 -2.69 9.76
C GLY A 14 3.69 -3.42 10.06
N LYS A 15 3.86 -4.63 9.52
CA LYS A 15 5.11 -5.38 9.62
C LYS A 15 6.28 -4.65 8.96
N SER A 16 6.07 -4.08 7.76
CA SER A 16 7.11 -3.34 7.05
C SER A 16 7.54 -2.10 7.82
N LEU A 17 6.59 -1.40 8.47
CA LEU A 17 6.85 -0.23 9.29
C LEU A 17 7.65 -0.59 10.55
N ILE A 18 7.24 -1.65 11.27
CA ILE A 18 7.95 -2.13 12.47
C ILE A 18 9.39 -2.57 12.13
N ASN A 19 9.57 -3.22 10.98
CA ASN A 19 10.87 -3.73 10.54
C ASN A 19 11.74 -2.69 9.83
N SER A 20 11.27 -1.46 9.63
CA SER A 20 12.01 -0.42 8.89
C SER A 20 13.31 0.03 9.58
N GLY A 21 13.45 -0.22 10.89
CA GLY A 21 14.61 0.20 11.68
C GLY A 21 14.67 1.69 12.02
N ASN A 22 13.84 2.52 11.41
CA ASN A 22 13.86 3.99 11.53
C ASN A 22 12.92 4.52 12.62
N LEU A 23 12.61 3.71 13.64
CA LEU A 23 11.69 4.09 14.71
C LEU A 23 12.46 4.91 15.79
N ALA A 24 12.28 6.22 15.76
CA ALA A 24 12.93 7.16 16.67
C ALA A 24 12.29 7.13 18.08
N SER A 25 10.99 6.85 18.19
CA SER A 25 10.20 6.86 19.42
C SER A 25 9.83 5.44 19.88
N PRO A 26 9.43 5.25 21.15
CA PRO A 26 8.78 4.01 21.57
C PRO A 26 7.55 3.73 20.70
N VAL A 27 7.34 2.48 20.33
CA VAL A 27 6.24 2.06 19.45
C VAL A 27 5.28 1.15 20.21
N LYS A 28 3.99 1.49 20.16
CA LYS A 28 2.88 0.62 20.57
C LYS A 28 2.32 -0.07 19.31
N ALA A 29 2.59 -1.34 19.14
CA ALA A 29 2.08 -2.14 18.01
C ALA A 29 0.77 -2.80 18.39
N ILE A 30 -0.35 -2.30 17.84
CA ILE A 30 -1.69 -2.75 18.20
C ILE A 30 -2.17 -3.83 17.22
N ALA A 31 -2.62 -4.96 17.76
CA ALA A 31 -3.16 -6.07 17.00
C ALA A 31 -4.25 -6.81 17.78
N ARG A 32 -5.13 -7.56 17.09
CA ARG A 32 -6.15 -8.42 17.72
C ARG A 32 -5.58 -9.64 18.43
N SER A 33 -4.36 -10.03 18.11
CA SER A 33 -3.59 -11.07 18.79
C SER A 33 -2.11 -10.84 18.54
N ILE A 34 -1.28 -11.11 19.54
CA ILE A 34 0.18 -10.94 19.44
C ILE A 34 0.77 -12.12 18.65
N PRO A 35 1.65 -11.88 17.66
CA PRO A 35 2.33 -12.98 16.95
C PRO A 35 3.20 -13.80 17.90
N ALA A 36 3.20 -15.14 17.73
CA ALA A 36 4.00 -16.04 18.59
C ALA A 36 5.53 -15.80 18.47
N ASN A 37 5.99 -15.38 17.28
CA ASN A 37 7.42 -15.14 17.00
C ASN A 37 7.68 -13.63 16.80
N VAL A 38 7.48 -12.86 17.86
CA VAL A 38 7.84 -11.44 17.84
C VAL A 38 9.33 -11.32 18.15
N ASN A 39 10.11 -10.79 17.21
CA ASN A 39 11.42 -10.25 17.56
C ASN A 39 11.18 -9.10 18.54
N MET A 40 11.47 -9.33 19.81
CA MET A 40 11.38 -8.32 20.86
C MET A 40 12.44 -7.24 20.61
N CYS A 41 12.18 -6.34 19.70
CA CYS A 41 12.94 -5.10 19.59
C CYS A 41 12.62 -4.28 20.84
N GLN A 42 13.61 -3.81 21.57
CA GLN A 42 13.44 -3.06 22.83
C GLN A 42 12.55 -1.81 22.69
N LYS A 43 12.33 -1.33 21.45
CA LYS A 43 11.53 -0.15 21.16
C LYS A 43 10.05 -0.45 20.81
N VAL A 44 9.65 -1.72 20.63
CA VAL A 44 8.31 -2.08 20.16
C VAL A 44 7.59 -2.88 21.25
N THR A 45 6.52 -2.32 21.78
CA THR A 45 5.61 -2.99 22.70
C THR A 45 4.38 -3.46 21.96
N TRP A 46 4.14 -4.76 21.91
CA TRP A 46 2.94 -5.34 21.33
C TRP A 46 1.81 -5.34 22.35
N ILE A 47 0.63 -4.83 21.92
CA ILE A 47 -0.55 -4.74 22.78
C ILE A 47 -1.73 -5.36 22.03
N GLU A 48 -2.41 -6.29 22.71
CA GLU A 48 -3.61 -6.93 22.18
C GLU A 48 -4.83 -6.04 22.44
N VAL A 49 -5.47 -5.56 21.36
CA VAL A 49 -6.66 -4.73 21.42
C VAL A 49 -7.60 -5.09 20.28
N ASP A 50 -8.88 -5.28 20.61
CA ASP A 50 -9.94 -5.28 19.62
C ASP A 50 -10.38 -3.84 19.30
N LEU A 51 -10.06 -3.38 18.11
CA LEU A 51 -10.43 -2.03 17.64
C LEU A 51 -11.95 -1.84 17.43
N MET A 52 -12.74 -2.91 17.51
CA MET A 52 -14.19 -2.82 17.54
C MET A 52 -14.71 -2.37 18.93
N SER A 53 -13.84 -2.36 19.95
CA SER A 53 -14.13 -1.86 21.30
C SER A 53 -13.42 -0.51 21.54
N PRO A 54 -14.11 0.63 21.48
CA PRO A 54 -13.48 1.95 21.68
C PRO A 54 -12.80 2.06 23.06
N SER A 55 -13.43 1.53 24.12
CA SER A 55 -12.91 1.59 25.48
C SER A 55 -11.59 0.85 25.63
N ALA A 56 -11.40 -0.28 24.92
CA ALA A 56 -10.15 -1.01 24.95
C ALA A 56 -8.99 -0.19 24.32
N LEU A 57 -9.27 0.54 23.23
CA LEU A 57 -8.26 1.40 22.60
C LEU A 57 -7.96 2.64 23.45
N ILE A 58 -8.97 3.26 24.07
CA ILE A 58 -8.78 4.38 25.02
C ILE A 58 -7.84 3.98 26.15
N GLY A 59 -7.93 2.77 26.67
CA GLY A 59 -7.08 2.29 27.77
C GLY A 59 -5.58 2.18 27.41
N VAL A 60 -5.21 2.26 26.13
CA VAL A 60 -3.83 2.12 25.63
C VAL A 60 -3.26 3.40 25.03
N LEU A 61 -4.12 4.31 24.55
CA LEU A 61 -3.71 5.62 24.03
C LEU A 61 -3.37 6.56 25.18
N SER A 62 -2.42 7.43 24.93
CA SER A 62 -2.00 8.49 25.85
C SER A 62 -2.10 9.85 25.16
N GLU A 63 -2.21 10.91 25.94
CA GLU A 63 -2.11 12.29 25.47
C GLU A 63 -0.79 12.45 24.67
N ASP A 64 -0.87 13.18 23.56
CA ASP A 64 0.25 13.42 22.62
C ASP A 64 0.78 12.19 21.87
N ASP A 65 0.21 11.00 21.98
CA ASP A 65 0.56 9.88 21.09
C ASP A 65 0.31 10.28 19.61
N ILE A 66 1.09 9.69 18.71
CA ILE A 66 0.90 9.80 17.26
C ILE A 66 0.40 8.45 16.76
N VAL A 67 -0.76 8.45 16.09
CA VAL A 67 -1.40 7.23 15.60
C VAL A 67 -1.25 7.08 14.10
N ILE A 68 -0.69 5.96 13.63
CA ILE A 68 -0.73 5.53 12.23
C ILE A 68 -1.78 4.42 12.11
N ASN A 69 -2.86 4.71 11.39
CA ASN A 69 -3.92 3.75 11.16
C ASN A 69 -3.77 3.01 9.84
N LEU A 70 -3.42 1.73 9.93
CA LEU A 70 -3.34 0.76 8.83
C LEU A 70 -4.44 -0.30 8.94
N ALA A 71 -5.33 -0.20 9.94
CA ALA A 71 -6.35 -1.19 10.19
C ALA A 71 -7.45 -1.12 9.12
N TYR A 72 -7.79 -2.28 8.58
CA TYR A 72 -8.86 -2.50 7.63
C TYR A 72 -9.34 -3.95 7.75
N ILE A 73 -10.65 -4.18 7.68
CA ILE A 73 -11.24 -5.53 7.71
C ILE A 73 -11.55 -5.92 6.26
N PRO A 74 -10.73 -6.77 5.63
CA PRO A 74 -11.01 -7.23 4.26
C PRO A 74 -12.29 -8.08 4.23
N ASP A 75 -12.89 -8.17 3.06
CA ASP A 75 -14.06 -9.01 2.78
C ASP A 75 -15.26 -8.75 3.72
N SER A 76 -15.31 -7.57 4.35
CA SER A 76 -16.42 -7.11 5.17
C SER A 76 -17.24 -6.02 4.46
N ASP A 77 -18.46 -5.83 4.93
CA ASP A 77 -19.28 -4.73 4.46
C ASP A 77 -18.68 -3.35 4.80
N LYS A 78 -19.14 -2.32 4.10
CA LYS A 78 -18.72 -0.95 4.31
C LYS A 78 -19.00 -0.48 5.75
N LEU A 79 -20.17 -0.86 6.32
CA LEU A 79 -20.60 -0.42 7.64
C LEU A 79 -19.62 -0.86 8.73
N LYS A 80 -19.15 -2.09 8.66
CA LYS A 80 -18.20 -2.62 9.66
C LYS A 80 -16.87 -1.85 9.67
N ASN A 81 -16.35 -1.48 8.49
CA ASN A 81 -15.15 -0.65 8.39
C ASN A 81 -15.42 0.81 8.85
N VAL A 82 -16.59 1.35 8.57
CA VAL A 82 -17.00 2.68 9.07
C VAL A 82 -17.12 2.67 10.60
N THR A 83 -17.68 1.63 11.19
CA THR A 83 -17.70 1.46 12.65
C THR A 83 -16.30 1.40 13.22
N LEU A 84 -15.41 0.62 12.60
CA LEU A 84 -14.01 0.51 13.03
C LEU A 84 -13.29 1.86 13.04
N ILE A 85 -13.40 2.64 11.96
CA ILE A 85 -12.72 3.94 11.89
C ILE A 85 -13.30 4.95 12.87
N ASN A 86 -14.62 4.95 13.07
CA ASN A 86 -15.26 5.83 14.06
C ASN A 86 -14.80 5.49 15.48
N ASN A 87 -14.67 4.22 15.84
CA ASN A 87 -14.14 3.80 17.13
C ASN A 87 -12.69 4.30 17.33
N ILE A 88 -11.87 4.23 16.29
CA ILE A 88 -10.49 4.75 16.31
C ILE A 88 -10.49 6.27 16.53
N ILE A 89 -11.33 7.00 15.79
CA ILE A 89 -11.44 8.46 15.90
C ILE A 89 -11.92 8.86 17.31
N GLU A 90 -12.95 8.20 17.83
CA GLU A 90 -13.44 8.46 19.19
C GLU A 90 -12.34 8.24 20.24
N ALA A 91 -11.60 7.15 20.13
CA ALA A 91 -10.50 6.89 21.05
C ALA A 91 -9.38 7.93 20.94
N CYS A 92 -9.01 8.33 19.72
CA CYS A 92 -7.99 9.36 19.50
C CYS A 92 -8.41 10.73 20.07
N VAL A 93 -9.64 11.14 19.82
CA VAL A 93 -10.17 12.42 20.35
C VAL A 93 -10.27 12.40 21.88
N TYR A 94 -10.81 11.31 22.46
CA TYR A 94 -10.94 11.16 23.91
C TYR A 94 -9.59 11.20 24.62
N SER A 95 -8.59 10.50 24.05
CA SER A 95 -7.24 10.42 24.62
C SER A 95 -6.35 11.62 24.26
N LYS A 96 -6.86 12.60 23.52
CA LYS A 96 -6.13 13.79 23.05
C LYS A 96 -4.84 13.43 22.30
N VAL A 97 -4.95 12.48 21.38
CA VAL A 97 -3.87 12.11 20.50
C VAL A 97 -3.44 13.31 19.68
N SER A 98 -2.14 13.54 19.53
CA SER A 98 -1.63 14.72 18.84
C SER A 98 -1.86 14.67 17.33
N ARG A 99 -1.84 13.45 16.73
CA ARG A 99 -1.98 13.28 15.27
C ARG A 99 -2.50 11.90 14.90
N LEU A 100 -3.36 11.85 13.88
CA LEU A 100 -3.83 10.61 13.24
C LEU A 100 -3.46 10.62 11.76
N VAL A 101 -2.57 9.73 11.33
CA VAL A 101 -2.24 9.47 9.92
C VAL A 101 -2.98 8.23 9.45
N HIS A 102 -3.88 8.39 8.47
CA HIS A 102 -4.66 7.27 7.91
C HIS A 102 -4.12 6.81 6.56
N CYS A 103 -3.86 5.52 6.42
CA CYS A 103 -3.49 4.92 5.15
C CYS A 103 -4.73 4.51 4.35
N SER A 104 -5.02 5.28 3.30
CA SER A 104 -6.07 5.00 2.30
C SER A 104 -5.48 4.28 1.07
N THR A 105 -5.88 4.66 -0.12
CA THR A 105 -5.38 4.14 -1.39
C THR A 105 -5.67 5.11 -2.53
N ALA A 106 -4.81 5.20 -3.53
CA ALA A 106 -5.02 6.04 -4.71
C ALA A 106 -6.18 5.56 -5.60
N VAL A 107 -6.59 4.28 -5.50
CA VAL A 107 -7.69 3.74 -6.31
C VAL A 107 -9.08 4.29 -5.91
N VAL A 108 -9.21 5.07 -4.80
CA VAL A 108 -10.46 5.78 -4.47
C VAL A 108 -10.90 6.77 -5.56
N VAL A 109 -9.97 7.20 -6.40
CA VAL A 109 -10.25 8.03 -7.58
C VAL A 109 -11.20 7.30 -8.55
N GLY A 110 -11.08 5.97 -8.67
CA GLY A 110 -11.99 5.15 -9.46
C GLY A 110 -11.96 5.47 -10.97
N ASP A 111 -13.13 5.50 -11.57
CA ASP A 111 -13.29 5.75 -13.02
C ASP A 111 -13.48 7.24 -13.32
N ILE A 112 -12.39 7.88 -13.71
CA ILE A 112 -12.37 9.27 -14.17
C ILE A 112 -11.59 9.38 -15.48
N THR A 113 -11.91 10.39 -16.27
CA THR A 113 -11.27 10.64 -17.58
C THR A 113 -9.94 11.40 -17.48
N ILE A 114 -9.58 11.86 -16.28
CA ILE A 114 -8.35 12.62 -16.03
C ILE A 114 -7.12 11.69 -16.12
N ASN A 115 -6.12 12.12 -16.90
CA ASN A 115 -4.88 11.34 -17.05
C ASN A 115 -3.89 11.60 -15.89
N HIS A 116 -3.74 12.85 -15.46
CA HIS A 116 -2.84 13.22 -14.36
C HIS A 116 -3.64 13.38 -13.08
N VAL A 117 -3.63 12.35 -12.25
CA VAL A 117 -4.36 12.30 -11.00
C VAL A 117 -3.53 12.91 -9.88
N ASN A 118 -4.12 13.87 -9.16
CA ASN A 118 -3.58 14.45 -7.94
C ASN A 118 -4.62 14.42 -6.82
N GLU A 119 -4.31 14.98 -5.66
CA GLU A 119 -5.17 14.94 -4.48
C GLU A 119 -6.48 15.72 -4.64
N LEU A 120 -6.54 16.67 -5.59
CA LEU A 120 -7.73 17.47 -5.92
C LEU A 120 -8.61 16.82 -6.98
N SER A 121 -8.14 15.73 -7.60
CA SER A 121 -8.92 15.00 -8.60
C SER A 121 -10.22 14.46 -8.00
N PRO A 122 -11.35 14.52 -8.73
CA PRO A 122 -12.60 13.96 -8.25
C PRO A 122 -12.48 12.45 -8.04
N CYS A 123 -13.26 11.93 -7.11
CA CYS A 123 -13.32 10.49 -6.84
C CYS A 123 -14.65 9.93 -7.34
N ASN A 124 -14.58 8.89 -8.18
CA ASN A 124 -15.73 8.14 -8.71
C ASN A 124 -15.52 6.63 -8.50
N PRO A 125 -15.51 6.14 -7.24
CA PRO A 125 -15.21 4.77 -6.89
C PRO A 125 -16.26 3.80 -7.45
N LEU A 126 -15.82 2.70 -8.10
CA LEU A 126 -16.69 1.70 -8.69
C LEU A 126 -16.87 0.49 -7.77
N THR A 127 -15.80 0.00 -7.18
CA THR A 127 -15.83 -1.22 -6.36
C THR A 127 -16.22 -0.91 -4.91
N LEU A 128 -16.77 -1.92 -4.22
CA LEU A 128 -17.10 -1.80 -2.79
C LEU A 128 -15.87 -1.41 -1.95
N TYR A 129 -14.68 -1.92 -2.31
CA TYR A 129 -13.43 -1.56 -1.67
C TYR A 129 -13.11 -0.06 -1.81
N GLU A 130 -13.15 0.48 -3.02
CA GLU A 130 -12.91 1.90 -3.30
C GLU A 130 -13.92 2.79 -2.59
N GLN A 131 -15.22 2.45 -2.68
CA GLN A 131 -16.31 3.16 -1.99
C GLN A 131 -16.14 3.14 -0.48
N THR A 132 -15.69 2.01 0.07
CA THR A 132 -15.43 1.88 1.49
C THR A 132 -14.26 2.78 1.89
N LYS A 133 -13.12 2.68 1.19
CA LYS A 133 -11.94 3.49 1.49
C LYS A 133 -12.24 4.99 1.40
N LEU A 134 -12.96 5.45 0.37
CA LEU A 134 -13.37 6.85 0.26
C LEU A 134 -14.28 7.28 1.42
N ALA A 135 -15.20 6.43 1.86
CA ALA A 135 -16.04 6.73 3.03
C ALA A 135 -15.22 6.86 4.32
N LEU A 136 -14.20 6.00 4.51
CA LEU A 136 -13.29 6.10 5.66
C LEU A 136 -12.51 7.43 5.65
N GLU A 137 -12.07 7.90 4.49
CA GLU A 137 -11.43 9.21 4.36
C GLU A 137 -12.35 10.33 4.84
N GLY A 138 -13.63 10.30 4.44
CA GLY A 138 -14.63 11.27 4.91
C GLY A 138 -14.79 11.29 6.43
N CYS A 139 -14.79 10.11 7.07
CA CYS A 139 -14.82 10.00 8.54
C CYS A 139 -13.55 10.62 9.16
N VAL A 140 -12.36 10.31 8.63
CA VAL A 140 -11.10 10.84 9.14
C VAL A 140 -11.03 12.36 8.99
N LEU A 141 -11.40 12.88 7.83
CA LEU A 141 -11.42 14.34 7.59
C LEU A 141 -12.38 15.06 8.53
N SER A 142 -13.53 14.46 8.85
CA SER A 142 -14.48 15.07 9.80
C SER A 142 -13.92 15.18 11.23
N ALA A 143 -12.92 14.36 11.59
CA ALA A 143 -12.29 14.41 12.91
C ALA A 143 -11.45 15.69 13.12
N SER A 144 -10.99 16.35 12.04
CA SER A 144 -10.29 17.63 12.12
C SER A 144 -11.20 18.74 12.73
N LEU A 145 -12.52 18.67 12.49
CA LEU A 145 -13.50 19.59 13.08
C LEU A 145 -13.62 19.42 14.60
N ARG A 146 -13.09 18.34 15.14
CA ARG A 146 -13.05 18.02 16.58
C ARG A 146 -11.70 18.34 17.20
N GLY A 147 -10.81 19.04 16.47
CA GLY A 147 -9.48 19.45 16.92
C GLY A 147 -8.38 18.38 16.83
N LEU A 148 -8.63 17.24 16.18
CA LEU A 148 -7.61 16.24 15.94
C LEU A 148 -6.83 16.59 14.66
N ASP A 149 -5.49 16.69 14.74
CA ASP A 149 -4.67 16.83 13.55
C ASP A 149 -4.67 15.51 12.74
N VAL A 150 -5.24 15.55 11.53
CA VAL A 150 -5.40 14.37 10.69
C VAL A 150 -4.76 14.55 9.34
N GLY A 151 -4.21 13.45 8.80
CA GLY A 151 -3.72 13.39 7.42
C GLY A 151 -3.99 12.04 6.78
N ILE A 152 -4.15 12.03 5.47
CA ILE A 152 -4.45 10.82 4.69
C ILE A 152 -3.36 10.58 3.67
N LEU A 153 -2.81 9.37 3.65
CA LEU A 153 -1.91 8.90 2.60
C LEU A 153 -2.66 7.98 1.63
N ARG A 154 -2.60 8.28 0.35
CA ARG A 154 -3.14 7.46 -0.76
C ARG A 154 -1.99 6.81 -1.53
N PRO A 155 -1.51 5.64 -1.13
CA PRO A 155 -0.53 4.89 -1.93
C PRO A 155 -1.18 4.30 -3.18
N THR A 156 -0.40 4.20 -4.26
CA THR A 156 -0.71 3.39 -5.43
C THR A 156 -0.50 1.90 -5.14
N ALA A 157 -0.28 1.04 -6.12
CA ALA A 157 -0.13 -0.40 -5.90
C ALA A 157 1.19 -0.72 -5.19
N ILE A 158 1.13 -1.09 -3.91
CA ILE A 158 2.32 -1.29 -3.08
C ILE A 158 3.03 -2.59 -3.45
N VAL A 159 4.35 -2.51 -3.68
CA VAL A 159 5.22 -3.64 -3.99
C VAL A 159 6.37 -3.75 -3.00
N GLY A 160 6.79 -4.98 -2.69
CA GLY A 160 7.92 -5.28 -1.82
C GLY A 160 7.76 -6.63 -1.13
N HIS A 161 8.69 -6.97 -0.25
CA HIS A 161 8.71 -8.22 0.49
C HIS A 161 7.39 -8.49 1.23
N GLY A 162 6.74 -9.62 0.95
CA GLY A 162 5.45 -10.01 1.54
C GLY A 162 4.22 -9.35 0.91
N GLY A 163 4.39 -8.53 -0.14
CA GLY A 163 3.30 -7.94 -0.91
C GLY A 163 2.58 -8.95 -1.80
N LYS A 164 1.35 -8.66 -2.20
CA LYS A 164 0.51 -9.57 -3.01
C LYS A 164 0.26 -9.08 -4.44
N ASN A 165 0.55 -7.81 -4.75
CA ASN A 165 0.15 -7.19 -6.02
C ASN A 165 0.80 -7.85 -7.26
N LEU A 166 2.01 -8.39 -7.15
CA LEU A 166 2.70 -9.04 -8.26
C LEU A 166 2.60 -10.58 -8.26
N LEU A 167 1.92 -11.20 -7.28
CA LEU A 167 1.84 -12.68 -7.19
C LEU A 167 1.24 -13.30 -8.45
N LYS A 168 0.17 -12.74 -9.01
CA LYS A 168 -0.46 -13.25 -10.24
C LYS A 168 0.48 -13.17 -11.44
N LEU A 169 1.25 -12.09 -11.55
CA LEU A 169 2.24 -11.93 -12.62
C LEU A 169 3.38 -12.92 -12.45
N ALA A 170 3.97 -13.02 -11.26
CA ALA A 170 5.03 -13.97 -10.96
C ALA A 170 4.57 -15.40 -11.22
N HIS A 171 3.38 -15.80 -10.78
CA HIS A 171 2.82 -17.13 -11.07
C HIS A 171 2.61 -17.36 -12.58
N SER A 172 2.11 -16.35 -13.32
CA SER A 172 1.95 -16.47 -14.78
C SER A 172 3.30 -16.64 -15.49
N LEU A 173 4.37 -15.98 -15.03
CA LEU A 173 5.69 -16.09 -15.59
C LEU A 173 6.34 -17.46 -15.30
N THR A 174 6.11 -18.02 -14.10
CA THR A 174 6.71 -19.30 -13.67
C THR A 174 5.98 -20.53 -14.21
N HIS A 175 4.64 -20.49 -14.22
CA HIS A 175 3.83 -21.69 -14.55
C HIS A 175 2.97 -21.50 -15.80
N GLY A 176 2.85 -20.27 -16.31
CA GLY A 176 2.03 -19.98 -17.48
C GLY A 176 2.68 -20.32 -18.80
N ASN A 177 1.90 -20.29 -19.88
CA ASN A 177 2.38 -20.50 -21.22
C ASN A 177 3.27 -19.32 -21.67
N LYS A 178 4.53 -19.62 -22.04
CA LYS A 178 5.52 -18.61 -22.44
C LYS A 178 5.06 -17.75 -23.64
N PHE A 179 4.44 -18.37 -24.63
CA PHE A 179 3.95 -17.65 -25.81
C PHE A 179 2.81 -16.68 -25.45
N ILE A 180 1.90 -17.10 -24.57
CA ILE A 180 0.83 -16.21 -24.08
C ILE A 180 1.43 -15.04 -23.27
N ASN A 181 2.41 -15.30 -22.42
CA ASN A 181 3.09 -14.25 -21.67
C ASN A 181 3.85 -13.29 -22.60
N TYR A 182 4.49 -13.79 -23.65
CA TYR A 182 5.11 -12.96 -24.68
C TYR A 182 4.08 -12.05 -25.37
N LEU A 183 2.94 -12.60 -25.83
CA LEU A 183 1.87 -11.81 -26.43
C LEU A 183 1.29 -10.78 -25.48
N LYS A 184 1.07 -11.14 -24.20
CA LYS A 184 0.65 -10.18 -23.18
C LYS A 184 1.64 -9.02 -23.05
N THR A 185 2.94 -9.29 -23.05
CA THR A 185 3.96 -8.24 -22.99
C THR A 185 3.97 -7.38 -24.24
N CYS A 186 3.76 -7.94 -25.43
CA CYS A 186 3.62 -7.14 -26.65
C CYS A 186 2.42 -6.20 -26.61
N VAL A 187 1.31 -6.61 -25.98
CA VAL A 187 0.07 -5.81 -25.87
C VAL A 187 0.15 -4.82 -24.71
N LEU A 188 0.64 -5.26 -23.54
CA LEU A 188 0.56 -4.49 -22.28
C LEU A 188 1.88 -3.82 -21.90
N GLY A 189 2.98 -4.09 -22.62
CA GLY A 189 4.34 -3.77 -22.19
C GLY A 189 4.55 -2.32 -21.78
N ALA A 190 4.00 -1.37 -22.51
CA ALA A 190 4.10 0.06 -22.21
C ALA A 190 3.08 0.56 -21.15
N MET A 191 2.19 -0.32 -20.63
CA MET A 191 1.21 0.10 -19.64
C MET A 191 1.86 0.37 -18.28
N PRO A 192 1.58 1.52 -17.64
CA PRO A 192 2.03 1.78 -16.29
C PRO A 192 1.38 0.77 -15.33
N MET A 193 2.17 0.30 -14.37
CA MET A 193 1.69 -0.63 -13.33
C MET A 193 1.32 0.09 -12.03
N HIS A 194 1.59 1.37 -11.95
CA HIS A 194 1.31 2.23 -10.79
C HIS A 194 1.84 1.63 -9.49
N LEU A 195 3.01 1.00 -9.56
CA LEU A 195 3.64 0.42 -8.38
C LEU A 195 4.26 1.52 -7.52
N VAL A 196 4.26 1.30 -6.21
CA VAL A 196 5.04 2.11 -5.26
C VAL A 196 5.78 1.17 -4.31
N PRO A 197 7.09 1.35 -4.09
CA PRO A 197 7.86 0.57 -3.13
C PRO A 197 7.28 0.67 -1.72
N VAL A 198 7.14 -0.47 -1.03
CA VAL A 198 6.62 -0.51 0.34
C VAL A 198 7.45 0.37 1.29
N ARG A 199 8.76 0.46 1.07
CA ARG A 199 9.65 1.30 1.87
C ARG A 199 9.33 2.79 1.69
N ASN A 200 8.97 3.22 0.48
CA ASN A 200 8.55 4.62 0.25
C ASN A 200 7.22 4.92 0.94
N VAL A 201 6.27 3.97 0.95
CA VAL A 201 4.99 4.14 1.68
C VAL A 201 5.23 4.23 3.18
N VAL A 202 6.09 3.37 3.74
CA VAL A 202 6.48 3.40 5.15
C VAL A 202 7.18 4.71 5.50
N ALA A 203 8.14 5.15 4.68
CA ALA A 203 8.84 6.42 4.88
C ALA A 203 7.87 7.61 4.82
N ALA A 204 6.90 7.62 3.88
CA ALA A 204 5.89 8.66 3.78
C ALA A 204 4.97 8.70 5.02
N LEU A 205 4.52 7.54 5.52
CA LEU A 205 3.72 7.44 6.75
C LEU A 205 4.49 7.99 7.96
N LEU A 206 5.76 7.62 8.12
CA LEU A 206 6.61 8.11 9.20
C LEU A 206 6.90 9.60 9.04
N HIS A 207 7.16 10.07 7.84
CA HIS A 207 7.37 11.48 7.53
C HIS A 207 6.16 12.32 7.94
N MET A 208 4.94 11.93 7.50
CA MET A 208 3.70 12.61 7.89
C MET A 208 3.47 12.56 9.41
N ALA A 209 3.77 11.44 10.06
CA ALA A 209 3.62 11.29 11.51
C ALA A 209 4.53 12.26 12.29
N LEU A 210 5.74 12.49 11.80
CA LEU A 210 6.79 13.25 12.49
C LEU A 210 6.93 14.71 12.02
N LEU A 211 6.16 15.14 11.02
CA LEU A 211 6.16 16.54 10.57
C LEU A 211 5.88 17.50 11.73
N THR A 212 6.64 18.57 11.83
CA THR A 212 6.40 19.66 12.81
C THR A 212 5.16 20.48 12.46
N LYS A 213 4.88 20.63 11.15
CA LYS A 213 3.71 21.32 10.62
C LYS A 213 2.47 20.43 10.78
N GLN A 214 1.32 21.01 11.12
CA GLN A 214 0.05 20.29 11.13
C GLN A 214 -0.32 19.78 9.75
N LEU A 215 -0.99 18.64 9.72
CA LEU A 215 -1.48 18.04 8.49
C LEU A 215 -2.81 18.66 8.02
N ASP A 216 -3.60 19.24 8.94
CA ASP A 216 -4.82 20.01 8.67
C ASP A 216 -5.80 19.34 7.70
N GLY A 217 -5.96 18.02 7.81
CA GLY A 217 -6.82 17.26 6.89
C GLY A 217 -6.26 17.09 5.49
N ASN A 218 -4.97 17.34 5.28
CA ASN A 218 -4.37 17.17 3.97
C ASN A 218 -4.35 15.69 3.55
N ILE A 219 -4.65 15.49 2.25
CA ILE A 219 -4.48 14.21 1.56
C ILE A 219 -3.18 14.29 0.77
N PHE A 220 -2.43 13.19 0.74
CA PHE A 220 -1.20 13.03 -0.02
C PHE A 220 -1.24 11.75 -0.84
N ILE A 221 -0.77 11.80 -2.07
CA ILE A 221 -0.54 10.62 -2.90
C ILE A 221 0.93 10.24 -2.78
N VAL A 222 1.21 8.94 -2.64
CA VAL A 222 2.55 8.38 -2.81
C VAL A 222 2.53 7.39 -3.96
N SER A 223 3.31 7.68 -4.99
CA SER A 223 3.43 6.96 -6.25
C SER A 223 4.89 6.89 -6.67
N ALA A 224 5.21 5.99 -7.59
CA ALA A 224 6.47 5.98 -8.32
C ALA A 224 6.21 5.91 -9.84
N ASP A 225 5.17 6.60 -10.31
CA ASP A 225 4.78 6.58 -11.73
C ASP A 225 5.80 7.29 -12.64
N GLU A 226 6.70 8.09 -12.08
CA GLU A 226 7.81 8.71 -12.80
C GLU A 226 9.00 7.74 -13.03
N ASP A 227 9.01 6.60 -12.31
CA ASP A 227 10.07 5.59 -12.46
C ASP A 227 9.92 4.86 -13.80
N ILE A 228 10.98 4.89 -14.62
CA ILE A 228 11.01 4.29 -15.96
C ILE A 228 10.76 2.77 -15.94
N ASP A 229 11.05 2.12 -14.82
CA ASP A 229 10.83 0.68 -14.64
C ASP A 229 9.38 0.35 -14.22
N ASN A 230 8.51 1.36 -13.99
CA ASN A 230 7.14 1.17 -13.54
C ASN A 230 6.15 0.86 -14.68
N ASN A 231 6.48 -0.12 -15.50
CA ASN A 231 5.62 -0.59 -16.59
C ASN A 231 5.63 -2.13 -16.67
N PHE A 232 4.63 -2.68 -17.36
CA PHE A 232 4.40 -4.13 -17.40
C PHE A 232 5.60 -4.91 -17.97
N GLN A 233 6.26 -4.39 -19.02
CA GLN A 233 7.40 -5.06 -19.63
C GLN A 233 8.59 -5.10 -18.67
N ARG A 234 8.98 -3.95 -18.11
CA ARG A 234 10.16 -3.86 -17.26
C ARG A 234 10.00 -4.66 -15.97
N VAL A 235 8.82 -4.57 -15.34
CA VAL A 235 8.50 -5.39 -14.16
C VAL A 235 8.53 -6.89 -14.51
N GLY A 236 8.00 -7.28 -15.66
CA GLY A 236 8.06 -8.67 -16.14
C GLY A 236 9.49 -9.15 -16.40
N GLU A 237 10.35 -8.30 -16.98
CA GLU A 237 11.79 -8.59 -17.21
C GLU A 237 12.55 -8.79 -15.90
N ILE A 238 12.37 -7.87 -14.93
CA ILE A 238 13.01 -7.96 -13.60
C ILE A 238 12.57 -9.26 -12.89
N LEU A 239 11.26 -9.56 -12.88
CA LEU A 239 10.77 -10.80 -12.29
C LEU A 239 11.34 -12.04 -12.99
N THR A 240 11.41 -12.04 -14.32
CA THR A 240 11.96 -13.16 -15.11
C THR A 240 13.43 -13.41 -14.75
N GLU A 241 14.21 -12.34 -14.64
CA GLU A 241 15.63 -12.39 -14.27
C GLU A 241 15.80 -12.91 -12.84
N GLU A 242 15.11 -12.28 -11.87
CA GLU A 242 15.25 -12.63 -10.47
C GLU A 242 14.72 -14.02 -10.13
N LEU A 243 13.66 -14.48 -10.80
CA LEU A 243 13.14 -15.84 -10.62
C LEU A 243 14.00 -16.91 -11.32
N GLY A 244 15.02 -16.51 -12.08
CA GLY A 244 15.91 -17.43 -12.79
C GLY A 244 15.23 -18.12 -13.97
N LEU A 245 14.24 -17.46 -14.59
CA LEU A 245 13.52 -17.99 -15.74
C LEU A 245 14.27 -17.69 -17.03
N ASN A 246 14.11 -18.56 -18.04
CA ASN A 246 14.70 -18.30 -19.35
C ASN A 246 14.06 -17.07 -19.98
N ARG A 247 14.89 -16.10 -20.35
CA ARG A 247 14.47 -14.91 -21.10
C ARG A 247 13.88 -15.33 -22.46
N ASN A 248 12.96 -14.53 -22.98
CA ASN A 248 12.45 -14.70 -24.32
C ASN A 248 13.60 -14.49 -25.33
N ILE A 249 13.68 -15.37 -26.34
CA ILE A 249 14.70 -15.30 -27.39
C ILE A 249 14.42 -14.10 -28.33
N PHE A 250 13.14 -13.75 -28.50
CA PHE A 250 12.73 -12.67 -29.38
C PHE A 250 12.51 -11.37 -28.59
N PRO A 251 12.91 -10.21 -29.16
CA PRO A 251 12.59 -8.91 -28.57
C PRO A 251 11.07 -8.71 -28.57
N TYR A 252 10.56 -7.98 -27.56
CA TYR A 252 9.15 -7.64 -27.52
C TYR A 252 8.83 -6.60 -28.60
N ILE A 253 7.81 -6.90 -29.40
CA ILE A 253 7.25 -5.96 -30.38
C ILE A 253 6.05 -5.31 -29.70
N ILE A 254 6.27 -4.16 -29.07
CA ILE A 254 5.17 -3.43 -28.42
C ILE A 254 4.21 -2.89 -29.45
N LEU A 255 2.95 -3.27 -29.32
CA LEU A 255 1.90 -2.84 -30.24
C LEU A 255 1.68 -1.34 -30.15
N PRO A 256 1.48 -0.64 -31.28
CA PRO A 256 1.08 0.76 -31.29
C PRO A 256 -0.20 0.97 -30.47
N ARG A 257 -0.29 2.10 -29.78
CA ARG A 257 -1.42 2.44 -28.88
C ARG A 257 -2.80 2.29 -29.53
N VAL A 258 -2.92 2.68 -30.79
CA VAL A 258 -4.18 2.56 -31.54
C VAL A 258 -4.66 1.11 -31.62
N LEU A 259 -3.73 0.16 -31.85
CA LEU A 259 -4.06 -1.27 -31.88
C LEU A 259 -4.37 -1.81 -30.48
N GLN A 260 -3.67 -1.36 -29.46
CA GLN A 260 -3.96 -1.73 -28.07
C GLN A 260 -5.39 -1.30 -27.66
N LEU A 261 -5.76 -0.04 -27.93
CA LEU A 261 -7.11 0.48 -27.64
C LEU A 261 -8.19 -0.28 -28.41
N PHE A 262 -7.92 -0.65 -29.68
CA PHE A 262 -8.83 -1.45 -30.47
C PHE A 262 -9.03 -2.85 -29.87
N LEU A 263 -7.95 -3.51 -29.43
CA LEU A 263 -8.01 -4.81 -28.75
C LEU A 263 -8.77 -4.72 -27.43
N PHE A 264 -8.53 -3.70 -26.60
CA PHE A 264 -9.25 -3.51 -25.33
C PHE A 264 -10.75 -3.28 -25.58
N LYS A 265 -11.12 -2.56 -26.61
CA LYS A 265 -12.52 -2.38 -27.00
C LYS A 265 -13.19 -3.71 -27.39
N ILE A 266 -12.48 -4.59 -28.12
CA ILE A 266 -12.99 -5.92 -28.50
C ILE A 266 -13.22 -6.80 -27.27
N ILE A 267 -12.32 -6.77 -26.28
CA ILE A 267 -12.43 -7.56 -25.04
C ILE A 267 -13.26 -6.87 -23.96
N ASN A 268 -13.99 -5.82 -24.32
CA ASN A 268 -14.89 -5.05 -23.44
C ASN A 268 -14.22 -4.44 -22.19
N ARG A 269 -12.93 -4.07 -22.31
CA ARG A 269 -12.11 -3.42 -21.29
C ARG A 269 -11.95 -1.93 -21.58
N ASN A 270 -13.06 -1.20 -21.66
CA ASN A 270 -13.09 0.24 -21.94
C ASN A 270 -12.69 1.11 -20.74
N ASP A 271 -12.58 0.48 -19.57
CA ASP A 271 -12.24 1.07 -18.28
C ASP A 271 -10.72 1.34 -18.08
N ILE A 272 -9.88 0.85 -19.01
CA ILE A 272 -8.44 0.99 -18.89
C ILE A 272 -7.97 2.35 -19.41
N ASN A 273 -7.61 3.26 -18.51
CA ASN A 273 -6.92 4.49 -18.88
C ASN A 273 -5.40 4.27 -18.92
N MET A 274 -4.88 4.00 -20.12
CA MET A 274 -3.45 3.73 -20.36
C MET A 274 -2.53 4.95 -20.14
N ASN A 275 -3.08 6.14 -20.00
CA ASN A 275 -2.33 7.39 -19.83
C ASN A 275 -2.39 7.89 -18.38
N ARG A 276 -3.08 7.16 -17.51
CA ARG A 276 -3.21 7.57 -16.12
C ARG A 276 -1.85 7.58 -15.45
N THR A 277 -1.58 8.64 -14.72
CA THR A 277 -0.42 8.78 -13.83
C THR A 277 -0.88 9.41 -12.53
N TYR A 278 -0.24 9.04 -11.43
CA TYR A 278 -0.52 9.57 -10.10
C TYR A 278 0.62 10.49 -9.67
N ASP A 279 0.29 11.75 -9.43
CA ASP A 279 1.23 12.78 -9.03
C ASP A 279 1.48 12.74 -7.52
N SER A 280 2.74 12.61 -7.10
CA SER A 280 3.17 12.64 -5.69
C SER A 280 3.89 13.94 -5.31
N LYS A 281 3.86 14.96 -6.17
CA LYS A 281 4.59 16.22 -5.98
C LYS A 281 4.21 16.92 -4.68
N LYS A 282 2.93 16.90 -4.28
CA LYS A 282 2.50 17.51 -3.03
C LYS A 282 3.26 16.96 -1.81
N LEU A 283 3.56 15.66 -1.79
CA LEU A 283 4.34 15.06 -0.71
C LEU A 283 5.80 15.55 -0.73
N SER A 284 6.38 15.72 -1.92
CA SER A 284 7.72 16.32 -2.09
C SER A 284 7.75 17.79 -1.67
N ASP A 285 6.68 18.56 -1.89
CA ASP A 285 6.54 19.94 -1.41
C ASP A 285 6.52 20.06 0.13
N TYR A 286 6.39 18.90 0.82
CA TYR A 286 6.53 18.74 2.28
C TYR A 286 7.86 18.07 2.66
N ASP A 287 8.91 18.23 1.84
CA ASP A 287 10.27 17.74 2.06
C ASP A 287 10.39 16.20 2.15
N PHE A 288 9.47 15.47 1.53
CA PHE A 288 9.57 14.03 1.42
C PHE A 288 10.35 13.62 0.16
N GLU A 289 11.32 12.73 0.34
CA GLU A 289 12.04 12.09 -0.76
C GLU A 289 11.83 10.58 -0.74
N PRO A 290 11.52 9.95 -1.88
CA PRO A 290 11.45 8.49 -1.97
C PRO A 290 12.84 7.88 -1.74
N ILE A 291 12.88 6.73 -1.07
CA ILE A 291 14.14 6.06 -0.65
C ILE A 291 14.46 4.81 -1.46
N ASP A 292 13.51 4.32 -2.26
CA ASP A 292 13.63 3.04 -2.98
C ASP A 292 13.06 3.17 -4.39
N SER A 293 13.65 2.47 -5.37
CA SER A 293 13.16 2.40 -6.75
C SER A 293 12.18 1.24 -6.95
N VAL A 294 11.38 1.31 -8.03
CA VAL A 294 10.50 0.18 -8.42
C VAL A 294 11.34 -1.06 -8.72
N ASN A 295 12.49 -0.90 -9.37
CA ASN A 295 13.40 -1.99 -9.69
C ASN A 295 13.82 -2.77 -8.44
N GLU A 296 14.32 -2.07 -7.41
CA GLU A 296 14.74 -2.69 -6.15
C GLU A 296 13.57 -3.36 -5.43
N ALA A 297 12.41 -2.71 -5.37
CA ALA A 297 11.24 -3.27 -4.71
C ALA A 297 10.71 -4.54 -5.39
N VAL A 298 10.75 -4.60 -6.74
CA VAL A 298 10.37 -5.80 -7.50
C VAL A 298 11.38 -6.93 -7.28
N ARG A 299 12.70 -6.63 -7.21
CA ARG A 299 13.74 -7.61 -6.87
C ARG A 299 13.53 -8.18 -5.47
N GLN A 300 13.29 -7.32 -4.48
CA GLN A 300 13.01 -7.74 -3.09
C GLN A 300 11.76 -8.62 -3.01
N PHE A 301 10.71 -8.27 -3.76
CA PHE A 301 9.51 -9.09 -3.88
C PHE A 301 9.81 -10.47 -4.48
N ALA A 302 10.59 -10.55 -5.57
CA ALA A 302 10.95 -11.83 -6.19
C ALA A 302 11.78 -12.71 -5.26
N HIS A 303 12.71 -12.12 -4.51
CA HIS A 303 13.48 -12.85 -3.49
C HIS A 303 12.59 -13.43 -2.38
N SER A 304 11.57 -12.70 -1.93
CA SER A 304 10.64 -13.19 -0.90
C SER A 304 9.88 -14.43 -1.37
N ILE A 305 9.41 -14.45 -2.61
CA ILE A 305 8.72 -15.62 -3.19
C ILE A 305 9.63 -16.85 -3.25
N LYS A 306 10.91 -16.67 -3.62
CA LYS A 306 11.86 -17.78 -3.63
C LYS A 306 12.08 -18.39 -2.25
N GLN A 307 12.17 -17.54 -1.22
CA GLN A 307 12.35 -17.99 0.15
C GLN A 307 11.13 -18.75 0.66
N ASP A 308 9.92 -18.24 0.41
CA ASP A 308 8.67 -18.91 0.80
C ASP A 308 8.55 -20.29 0.14
N ASN A 309 8.82 -20.39 -1.17
CA ASN A 309 8.82 -21.67 -1.90
C ASN A 309 9.86 -22.68 -1.40
N LEU A 310 11.02 -22.21 -0.92
CA LEU A 310 12.07 -23.06 -0.33
C LEU A 310 11.69 -23.55 1.07
N THR A 311 10.97 -22.72 1.83
CA THR A 311 10.50 -23.06 3.17
C THR A 311 9.40 -24.09 3.10
N ASP A 312 8.43 -23.94 2.20
CA ASP A 312 7.35 -24.89 1.99
C ASP A 312 7.87 -26.26 1.51
N LYS A 313 8.87 -26.28 0.62
CA LYS A 313 9.52 -27.53 0.21
C LYS A 313 10.27 -28.23 1.35
N LYS A 314 10.93 -27.50 2.24
CA LYS A 314 11.63 -28.08 3.41
C LYS A 314 10.67 -28.66 4.45
N LEU A 315 9.49 -28.06 4.65
CA LEU A 315 8.46 -28.59 5.54
C LEU A 315 7.91 -29.90 5.03
N LEU A 316 7.72 -30.04 3.70
CA LEU A 316 7.22 -31.26 3.07
C LEU A 316 8.25 -32.42 3.03
N THR A 317 9.55 -32.12 3.14
CA THR A 317 10.62 -33.15 3.13
C THR A 317 11.02 -33.63 4.52
N ASN A 318 10.63 -32.94 5.60
CA ASN A 318 10.91 -33.33 6.97
C ASN A 318 9.80 -34.22 7.59
N ASP A 319 8.68 -34.41 6.91
CA ASP A 319 7.59 -35.29 7.31
C ASP A 319 7.58 -36.65 6.57
N SER A 320 8.70 -36.98 5.90
CA SER A 320 8.87 -38.27 5.18
C SER A 320 9.91 -39.17 5.81
#